data_30f633e91c4ad8d997c57d456a90f781
#
_entry.id   30f633e91c4ad8d997c57d456a90f781
#
_cell.length_a   1.000
_cell.length_b   1.000
_cell.length_c   1.000
_cell.angle_alpha   90.00
_cell.angle_beta   90.00
_cell.angle_gamma   90.00
#
_symmetry.space_group_name_H-M   'P 1'
#
loop_
_entity.id
_entity.type
_entity.pdbx_description
1 polymer ?
#
loop_
_entity_poly.entity_id
_entity_poly.type
_entity_poly.pdbx_seq_one_letter_code
_entity_poly.pdbx_strand_id
1 'polypeptide(L)'
;MHIKVYKLISAMHIWCIEIVVLELKDLTIGYEKPLISNINIELKSPHILLIIGPNGVGKTTFLKTLMGLVKPYAGRIYVNKIDITGNTEQAGMFIDYIPQLSGMASITSFPITVWEFIEFGLLMHLRKLNLKIGKNEVRKIIKEVLNMVKIDEGLWHKSIWKLSGGERQRLFIARVIANNQSIILLDEPLSSIDPEGKTGIIDIISNLRKDKIIIITCHDPEMFLPITDDIMIFGKGTYYIGKPMEILKMDVLKKVYGKSAIRLKDHVHIYDHHT
;
A
#
# COMPACT_ATOMS: atom_id res chain seq x y z
N MET A 1 8.19 -13.62 19.82
CA MET A 1 7.26 -12.65 20.41
C MET A 1 6.24 -12.10 19.39
N HIS A 2 6.56 -12.03 18.09
CA HIS A 2 5.67 -11.53 17.02
C HIS A 2 4.40 -12.37 16.73
N ILE A 3 4.39 -13.64 17.11
CA ILE A 3 3.29 -14.57 16.82
C ILE A 3 2.02 -14.30 17.65
N LYS A 4 2.11 -13.64 18.81
CA LYS A 4 0.96 -13.39 19.71
C LYS A 4 0.01 -12.29 19.21
N VAL A 5 0.52 -11.22 18.58
CA VAL A 5 -0.32 -10.13 18.02
C VAL A 5 -1.14 -10.65 16.86
N TYR A 6 -0.49 -11.35 15.92
CA TYR A 6 -1.19 -11.97 14.80
C TYR A 6 -2.25 -12.97 15.25
N LYS A 7 -1.99 -13.75 16.32
CA LYS A 7 -3.00 -14.66 16.89
C LYS A 7 -4.16 -13.94 17.57
N LEU A 8 -3.93 -12.78 18.17
CA LEU A 8 -4.99 -12.01 18.83
C LEU A 8 -5.87 -11.30 17.79
N ILE A 9 -5.25 -10.67 16.81
CA ILE A 9 -5.93 -9.99 15.70
C ILE A 9 -6.59 -11.02 14.77
N SER A 10 -5.95 -12.17 14.51
CA SER A 10 -6.55 -13.26 13.72
C SER A 10 -7.61 -14.04 14.47
N ALA A 11 -7.56 -14.13 15.81
CA ALA A 11 -8.63 -14.73 16.60
C ALA A 11 -9.90 -13.86 16.67
N MET A 12 -9.77 -12.56 16.40
CA MET A 12 -10.90 -11.63 16.25
C MET A 12 -11.57 -11.75 14.87
N HIS A 13 -10.84 -12.22 13.87
CA HIS A 13 -11.37 -12.63 12.58
C HIS A 13 -11.45 -14.16 12.61
N ILE A 14 -12.64 -14.73 12.77
CA ILE A 14 -12.95 -16.17 12.63
C ILE A 14 -12.83 -16.54 11.13
N TRP A 15 -11.73 -16.17 10.51
CA TRP A 15 -11.40 -16.58 9.16
C TRP A 15 -10.18 -17.50 9.29
N CYS A 16 -10.36 -18.76 8.98
CA CYS A 16 -9.27 -19.61 8.53
C CYS A 16 -8.37 -18.80 7.61
N ILE A 17 -7.09 -19.17 7.51
CA ILE A 17 -6.17 -18.62 6.51
C ILE A 17 -6.77 -18.90 5.12
N GLU A 18 -7.81 -18.17 4.76
CA GLU A 18 -8.35 -18.21 3.40
C GLU A 18 -7.46 -17.34 2.53
N ILE A 19 -7.00 -17.95 1.43
CA ILE A 19 -6.27 -17.22 0.39
C ILE A 19 -7.16 -16.07 -0.07
N VAL A 20 -6.68 -14.85 0.09
CA VAL A 20 -7.35 -13.66 -0.42
C VAL A 20 -7.08 -13.57 -1.92
N VAL A 21 -8.13 -13.37 -2.70
CA VAL A 21 -8.05 -13.24 -4.16
C VAL A 21 -8.55 -11.86 -4.55
N LEU A 22 -7.69 -11.07 -5.19
CA LEU A 22 -8.05 -9.82 -5.86
C LEU A 22 -8.09 -10.08 -7.37
N GLU A 23 -9.24 -9.86 -8.00
CA GLU A 23 -9.43 -10.07 -9.43
C GLU A 23 -9.90 -8.78 -10.10
N LEU A 24 -9.23 -8.39 -11.18
CA LEU A 24 -9.60 -7.27 -12.04
C LEU A 24 -9.98 -7.81 -13.41
N LYS A 25 -11.18 -7.46 -13.89
CA LYS A 25 -11.71 -7.90 -15.20
C LYS A 25 -11.96 -6.70 -16.09
N ASP A 26 -11.24 -6.64 -17.22
CA ASP A 26 -11.36 -5.62 -18.26
C ASP A 26 -11.34 -4.19 -17.70
N LEU A 27 -10.60 -3.98 -16.59
CA LEU A 27 -10.62 -2.74 -15.84
C LEU A 27 -9.96 -1.62 -16.66
N THR A 28 -10.69 -0.52 -16.85
CA THR A 28 -10.20 0.70 -17.47
C THR A 28 -10.29 1.84 -16.47
N ILE A 29 -9.14 2.45 -16.15
CA ILE A 29 -9.01 3.50 -15.15
C ILE A 29 -8.75 4.87 -15.78
N GLY A 30 -9.18 5.93 -15.10
CA GLY A 30 -8.97 7.33 -15.50
C GLY A 30 -9.88 8.27 -14.74
N TYR A 31 -9.79 9.57 -15.06
CA TYR A 31 -10.69 10.61 -14.55
C TYR A 31 -11.60 11.16 -15.66
N GLU A 32 -11.13 12.15 -16.43
CA GLU A 32 -11.85 12.74 -17.56
C GLU A 32 -11.71 11.89 -18.83
N LYS A 33 -10.64 11.14 -18.93
CA LYS A 33 -10.32 10.23 -20.04
C LYS A 33 -9.65 8.97 -19.51
N PRO A 34 -9.76 7.86 -20.27
CA PRO A 34 -9.01 6.63 -19.94
C PRO A 34 -7.51 6.88 -19.88
N LEU A 35 -6.86 6.40 -18.81
CA LEU A 35 -5.40 6.43 -18.64
C LEU A 35 -4.77 5.08 -18.98
N ILE A 36 -5.31 4.00 -18.42
CA ILE A 36 -4.88 2.62 -18.67
C ILE A 36 -6.13 1.79 -18.91
N SER A 37 -6.12 0.99 -19.97
CA SER A 37 -7.28 0.20 -20.39
C SER A 37 -7.03 -1.29 -20.31
N ASN A 38 -8.11 -2.04 -20.13
CA ASN A 38 -8.16 -3.50 -20.25
C ASN A 38 -7.21 -4.22 -19.30
N ILE A 39 -7.18 -3.80 -18.02
CA ILE A 39 -6.38 -4.44 -16.98
C ILE A 39 -7.09 -5.73 -16.57
N ASN A 40 -6.41 -6.86 -16.79
CA ASN A 40 -6.87 -8.20 -16.42
C ASN A 40 -5.78 -8.84 -15.57
N ILE A 41 -6.00 -8.98 -14.27
CA ILE A 41 -5.06 -9.62 -13.34
C ILE A 41 -5.81 -10.35 -12.24
N GLU A 42 -5.22 -11.42 -11.75
CA GLU A 42 -5.61 -12.13 -10.54
C GLU A 42 -4.40 -12.21 -9.61
N LEU A 43 -4.54 -11.70 -8.38
CA LEU A 43 -3.53 -11.79 -7.32
C LEU A 43 -4.07 -12.64 -6.18
N LYS A 44 -3.22 -13.53 -5.65
CA LYS A 44 -3.55 -14.41 -4.52
C LYS A 44 -2.57 -14.17 -3.37
N SER A 45 -3.06 -13.99 -2.14
CA SER A 45 -2.17 -13.84 -0.98
C SER A 45 -1.39 -15.15 -0.71
N PRO A 46 -0.14 -15.07 -0.23
CA PRO A 46 0.67 -13.87 -0.02
C PRO A 46 1.28 -13.35 -1.33
N HIS A 47 1.13 -12.03 -1.63
CA HIS A 47 1.65 -11.46 -2.87
C HIS A 47 2.05 -9.99 -2.71
N ILE A 48 3.19 -9.61 -3.27
CA ILE A 48 3.62 -8.21 -3.41
C ILE A 48 3.68 -7.85 -4.89
N LEU A 49 2.80 -6.93 -5.31
CA LEU A 49 2.80 -6.32 -6.64
C LEU A 49 3.44 -4.94 -6.56
N LEU A 50 4.52 -4.72 -7.30
CA LEU A 50 5.17 -3.43 -7.45
C LEU A 50 4.68 -2.73 -8.72
N ILE A 51 4.19 -1.50 -8.61
CA ILE A 51 3.73 -0.70 -9.75
C ILE A 51 4.71 0.43 -10.00
N ILE A 52 5.28 0.47 -11.18
CA ILE A 52 6.17 1.52 -11.65
C ILE A 52 5.64 2.17 -12.93
N GLY A 53 6.14 3.35 -13.24
CA GLY A 53 5.74 4.10 -14.43
C GLY A 53 6.00 5.60 -14.26
N PRO A 54 6.02 6.38 -15.35
CA PRO A 54 6.22 7.82 -15.30
C PRO A 54 5.21 8.56 -14.42
N ASN A 55 5.56 9.79 -14.04
CA ASN A 55 4.63 10.67 -13.32
C ASN A 55 3.37 10.94 -14.15
N GLY A 56 2.21 10.99 -13.48
CA GLY A 56 0.92 11.24 -14.14
C GLY A 56 0.37 10.07 -14.98
N VAL A 57 1.05 8.91 -15.06
CA VAL A 57 0.61 7.78 -15.88
C VAL A 57 -0.63 7.07 -15.31
N GLY A 58 -0.97 7.29 -14.02
CA GLY A 58 -2.17 6.73 -13.41
C GLY A 58 -1.93 5.79 -12.23
N LYS A 59 -0.71 5.70 -11.67
CA LYS A 59 -0.41 4.83 -10.50
C LYS A 59 -1.36 5.09 -9.31
N THR A 60 -1.39 6.33 -8.81
CA THR A 60 -2.30 6.73 -7.72
C THR A 60 -3.77 6.60 -8.11
N THR A 61 -4.13 6.87 -9.38
CA THR A 61 -5.50 6.68 -9.90
C THR A 61 -5.91 5.21 -9.80
N PHE A 62 -5.02 4.29 -10.15
CA PHE A 62 -5.26 2.85 -10.01
C PHE A 62 -5.55 2.48 -8.55
N LEU A 63 -4.69 2.92 -7.60
CA LEU A 63 -4.93 2.66 -6.19
C LEU A 63 -6.28 3.23 -5.71
N LYS A 64 -6.60 4.47 -6.12
CA LYS A 64 -7.90 5.10 -5.78
C LYS A 64 -9.08 4.36 -6.41
N THR A 65 -8.91 3.79 -7.59
CA THR A 65 -9.96 2.97 -8.24
C THR A 65 -10.17 1.66 -7.49
N LEU A 66 -9.12 0.99 -7.02
CA LEU A 66 -9.24 -0.20 -6.17
C LEU A 66 -10.01 0.07 -4.88
N MET A 67 -9.85 1.26 -4.30
CA MET A 67 -10.58 1.70 -3.09
C MET A 67 -12.02 2.15 -3.37
N GLY A 68 -12.46 2.16 -4.62
CA GLY A 68 -13.77 2.69 -5.02
C GLY A 68 -13.91 4.22 -4.95
N LEU A 69 -12.82 4.96 -4.68
CA LEU A 69 -12.80 6.43 -4.63
C LEU A 69 -12.91 7.07 -6.03
N VAL A 70 -12.44 6.35 -7.05
CA VAL A 70 -12.58 6.72 -8.45
C VAL A 70 -13.33 5.59 -9.14
N LYS A 71 -14.45 5.92 -9.82
CA LYS A 71 -15.17 4.92 -10.61
C LYS A 71 -14.35 4.56 -11.85
N PRO A 72 -14.18 3.26 -12.17
CA PRO A 72 -13.57 2.86 -13.42
C PRO A 72 -14.44 3.26 -14.61
N TYR A 73 -13.85 3.48 -15.78
CA TYR A 73 -14.57 3.67 -17.05
C TYR A 73 -15.25 2.39 -17.50
N ALA A 74 -14.60 1.25 -17.28
CA ALA A 74 -15.12 -0.06 -17.64
C ALA A 74 -14.51 -1.12 -16.73
N GLY A 75 -15.08 -2.32 -16.74
CA GLY A 75 -14.59 -3.47 -16.01
C GLY A 75 -15.06 -3.54 -14.57
N ARG A 76 -14.56 -4.54 -13.86
CA ARG A 76 -14.98 -4.90 -12.50
C ARG A 76 -13.78 -5.26 -11.62
N ILE A 77 -13.97 -5.05 -10.33
CA ILE A 77 -12.99 -5.36 -9.27
C ILE A 77 -13.67 -6.28 -8.27
N TYR A 78 -13.06 -7.44 -8.03
CA TYR A 78 -13.58 -8.43 -7.08
C TYR A 78 -12.55 -8.74 -6.01
N VAL A 79 -12.99 -8.88 -4.77
CA VAL A 79 -12.22 -9.47 -3.68
C VAL A 79 -12.98 -10.70 -3.18
N ASN A 80 -12.37 -11.88 -3.24
CA ASN A 80 -13.00 -13.14 -2.88
C ASN A 80 -14.40 -13.32 -3.55
N LYS A 81 -14.49 -12.99 -4.85
CA LYS A 81 -15.73 -13.00 -5.66
C LYS A 81 -16.77 -11.94 -5.28
N ILE A 82 -16.51 -11.08 -4.30
CA ILE A 82 -17.38 -9.95 -3.93
C ILE A 82 -17.04 -8.77 -4.84
N ASP A 83 -18.03 -8.23 -5.57
CA ASP A 83 -17.86 -7.03 -6.41
C ASP A 83 -17.72 -5.78 -5.52
N ILE A 84 -16.55 -5.15 -5.56
CA ILE A 84 -16.26 -3.91 -4.82
C ILE A 84 -16.16 -2.69 -5.75
N THR A 85 -16.53 -2.82 -7.02
CA THR A 85 -16.33 -1.82 -8.07
C THR A 85 -17.03 -0.49 -7.74
N GLY A 86 -16.25 0.58 -7.56
CA GLY A 86 -16.77 1.92 -7.26
C GLY A 86 -17.51 2.03 -5.92
N ASN A 87 -17.35 1.06 -5.03
CA ASN A 87 -18.00 1.02 -3.72
C ASN A 87 -16.96 1.12 -2.60
N THR A 88 -16.79 2.33 -2.05
CA THR A 88 -15.79 2.61 -1.00
C THR A 88 -16.07 1.88 0.31
N GLU A 89 -17.34 1.60 0.62
CA GLU A 89 -17.73 0.90 1.82
C GLU A 89 -17.31 -0.57 1.75
N GLN A 90 -17.66 -1.25 0.66
CA GLN A 90 -17.24 -2.64 0.44
C GLN A 90 -15.73 -2.78 0.28
N ALA A 91 -15.10 -1.91 -0.53
CA ALA A 91 -13.65 -1.93 -0.70
C ALA A 91 -12.92 -1.81 0.63
N GLY A 92 -13.33 -0.88 1.48
CA GLY A 92 -12.73 -0.69 2.79
C GLY A 92 -13.01 -1.82 3.82
N MET A 93 -13.79 -2.86 3.48
CA MET A 93 -13.84 -4.10 4.26
C MET A 93 -12.59 -4.95 4.07
N PHE A 94 -11.90 -4.80 2.95
CA PHE A 94 -10.76 -5.62 2.54
C PHE A 94 -9.46 -4.85 2.37
N ILE A 95 -9.55 -3.55 2.05
CA ILE A 95 -8.43 -2.73 1.60
C ILE A 95 -8.12 -1.65 2.62
N ASP A 96 -6.85 -1.51 2.99
CA ASP A 96 -6.32 -0.33 3.67
C ASP A 96 -5.30 0.39 2.78
N TYR A 97 -5.12 1.69 3.01
CA TYR A 97 -4.33 2.55 2.14
C TYR A 97 -3.42 3.48 2.93
N ILE A 98 -2.19 3.57 2.49
CA ILE A 98 -1.21 4.57 2.95
C ILE A 98 -0.93 5.52 1.79
N PRO A 99 -1.38 6.79 1.88
CA PRO A 99 -1.12 7.80 0.86
C PRO A 99 0.33 8.25 0.87
N GLN A 100 0.74 8.87 -0.21
CA GLN A 100 2.01 9.59 -0.27
C GLN A 100 2.01 10.74 0.76
N LEU A 101 2.94 10.70 1.72
CA LEU A 101 2.97 11.64 2.84
C LEU A 101 3.61 13.00 2.51
N SER A 102 4.33 13.12 1.41
CA SER A 102 5.01 14.37 0.99
C SER A 102 4.06 15.56 0.78
N GLY A 103 2.78 15.31 0.45
CA GLY A 103 1.75 16.34 0.29
C GLY A 103 0.99 16.71 1.58
N MET A 104 1.23 16.04 2.70
CA MET A 104 0.45 16.26 3.94
C MET A 104 0.99 17.39 4.83
N ALA A 105 2.08 18.06 4.45
CA ALA A 105 2.69 19.15 5.23
C ALA A 105 1.74 20.36 5.46
N SER A 106 0.72 20.52 4.64
CA SER A 106 -0.27 21.60 4.73
C SER A 106 -1.45 21.33 5.68
N ILE A 107 -1.58 20.11 6.26
CA ILE A 107 -2.70 19.74 7.15
C ILE A 107 -2.25 19.80 8.62
N THR A 108 -1.44 20.78 9.00
CA THR A 108 -0.74 20.83 10.29
C THR A 108 -1.60 21.25 11.50
N SER A 109 -2.89 21.44 11.35
CA SER A 109 -3.71 22.08 12.38
C SER A 109 -4.55 21.14 13.27
N PHE A 110 -4.63 19.85 12.95
CA PHE A 110 -5.42 18.93 13.78
C PHE A 110 -4.54 18.35 14.92
N PRO A 111 -4.84 18.66 16.19
CA PRO A 111 -4.05 18.20 17.32
C PRO A 111 -4.39 16.74 17.65
N ILE A 112 -3.71 15.79 16.98
CA ILE A 112 -3.83 14.36 17.27
C ILE A 112 -2.47 13.80 17.68
N THR A 113 -2.47 12.98 18.72
CA THR A 113 -1.28 12.26 19.18
C THR A 113 -1.06 10.97 18.39
N VAL A 114 0.15 10.41 18.51
CA VAL A 114 0.50 9.10 17.91
C VAL A 114 -0.46 8.02 18.40
N TRP A 115 -0.74 8.00 19.69
CA TRP A 115 -1.68 7.05 20.31
C TRP A 115 -3.09 7.19 19.75
N GLU A 116 -3.64 8.40 19.80
CA GLU A 116 -5.01 8.69 19.32
C GLU A 116 -5.18 8.38 17.82
N PHE A 117 -4.14 8.59 17.01
CA PHE A 117 -4.19 8.27 15.58
C PHE A 117 -4.41 6.77 15.34
N ILE A 118 -3.72 5.90 16.07
CA ILE A 118 -3.92 4.45 15.97
C ILE A 118 -5.26 4.04 16.59
N GLU A 119 -5.57 4.57 17.78
CA GLU A 119 -6.82 4.26 18.50
C GLU A 119 -8.04 4.59 17.66
N PHE A 120 -8.10 5.80 17.10
CA PHE A 120 -9.19 6.24 16.24
C PHE A 120 -9.33 5.36 14.99
N GLY A 121 -8.22 5.07 14.29
CA GLY A 121 -8.21 4.20 13.12
C GLY A 121 -8.77 2.81 13.44
N LEU A 122 -8.28 2.20 14.51
CA LEU A 122 -8.72 0.87 14.96
C LEU A 122 -10.20 0.85 15.37
N LEU A 123 -10.66 1.84 16.15
CA LEU A 123 -12.06 1.90 16.60
C LEU A 123 -13.02 2.11 15.42
N MET A 124 -12.66 2.95 14.45
CA MET A 124 -13.46 3.14 13.23
C MET A 124 -13.55 1.87 12.40
N HIS A 125 -12.44 1.14 12.29
CA HIS A 125 -12.40 -0.15 11.59
C HIS A 125 -13.27 -1.20 12.29
N LEU A 126 -13.14 -1.36 13.60
CA LEU A 126 -13.96 -2.28 14.40
C LEU A 126 -15.45 -1.97 14.31
N ARG A 127 -15.82 -0.67 14.35
CA ARG A 127 -17.19 -0.23 14.18
C ARG A 127 -17.75 -0.63 12.81
N LYS A 128 -16.95 -0.47 11.75
CA LYS A 128 -17.34 -0.87 10.39
C LYS A 128 -17.61 -2.37 10.27
N LEU A 129 -16.82 -3.19 10.98
CA LEU A 129 -16.99 -4.64 11.04
C LEU A 129 -18.07 -5.08 12.05
N ASN A 130 -18.75 -4.16 12.75
CA ASN A 130 -19.65 -4.46 13.87
C ASN A 130 -19.00 -5.28 14.99
N LEU A 131 -17.68 -5.15 15.17
CA LEU A 131 -16.91 -5.82 16.22
C LEU A 131 -16.77 -4.92 17.45
N LYS A 132 -16.88 -5.55 18.64
CA LYS A 132 -16.67 -4.87 19.92
C LYS A 132 -15.56 -5.56 20.69
N ILE A 133 -14.54 -4.82 21.09
CA ILE A 133 -13.47 -5.30 21.95
C ILE A 133 -13.34 -4.39 23.17
N GLY A 134 -12.79 -4.93 24.25
CA GLY A 134 -12.60 -4.19 25.50
C GLY A 134 -11.51 -3.11 25.39
N LYS A 135 -11.62 -2.02 26.19
CA LYS A 135 -10.62 -0.95 26.22
C LYS A 135 -9.20 -1.46 26.49
N ASN A 136 -9.05 -2.48 27.34
CA ASN A 136 -7.73 -3.05 27.64
C ASN A 136 -7.13 -3.76 26.41
N GLU A 137 -7.95 -4.39 25.60
CA GLU A 137 -7.54 -5.03 24.36
C GLU A 137 -7.11 -4.02 23.31
N VAL A 138 -7.88 -2.94 23.12
CA VAL A 138 -7.49 -1.81 22.27
C VAL A 138 -6.12 -1.27 22.67
N ARG A 139 -5.91 -0.99 23.97
CA ARG A 139 -4.62 -0.51 24.50
C ARG A 139 -3.47 -1.47 24.21
N LYS A 140 -3.73 -2.77 24.35
CA LYS A 140 -2.73 -3.80 24.09
C LYS A 140 -2.32 -3.82 22.61
N ILE A 141 -3.30 -3.82 21.69
CA ILE A 141 -3.05 -3.77 20.25
C ILE A 141 -2.21 -2.53 19.90
N ILE A 142 -2.58 -1.34 20.41
CA ILE A 142 -1.86 -0.11 20.10
C ILE A 142 -0.39 -0.20 20.56
N LYS A 143 -0.14 -0.64 21.79
CA LYS A 143 1.24 -0.84 22.28
C LYS A 143 2.04 -1.79 21.40
N GLU A 144 1.45 -2.92 21.06
CA GLU A 144 2.11 -3.94 20.28
C GLU A 144 2.45 -3.46 18.86
N VAL A 145 1.55 -2.76 18.17
CA VAL A 145 1.83 -2.24 16.81
C VAL A 145 2.85 -1.10 16.84
N LEU A 146 2.81 -0.20 17.83
CA LEU A 146 3.79 0.88 17.96
C LEU A 146 5.19 0.33 18.23
N ASN A 147 5.31 -0.70 19.08
CA ASN A 147 6.57 -1.40 19.32
C ASN A 147 7.07 -2.14 18.06
N MET A 148 6.16 -2.79 17.33
CA MET A 148 6.49 -3.52 16.09
C MET A 148 7.11 -2.59 15.04
N VAL A 149 6.59 -1.37 14.91
CA VAL A 149 7.14 -0.38 13.97
C VAL A 149 8.25 0.48 14.58
N LYS A 150 8.71 0.17 15.80
CA LYS A 150 9.83 0.83 16.49
C LYS A 150 9.60 2.34 16.67
N ILE A 151 8.42 2.76 17.10
CA ILE A 151 8.16 4.13 17.56
C ILE A 151 8.43 4.19 19.06
N ASP A 152 9.33 5.11 19.45
CA ASP A 152 9.72 5.32 20.83
C ASP A 152 8.52 5.66 21.75
N GLU A 153 8.47 5.07 22.95
CA GLU A 153 7.36 5.28 23.89
C GLU A 153 7.20 6.76 24.30
N GLY A 154 8.29 7.51 24.35
CA GLY A 154 8.27 8.94 24.64
C GLY A 154 7.56 9.78 23.57
N LEU A 155 7.28 9.21 22.38
CA LEU A 155 6.56 9.86 21.30
C LEU A 155 5.05 9.53 21.30
N TRP A 156 4.59 8.51 22.00
CA TRP A 156 3.22 8.00 21.89
C TRP A 156 2.13 9.03 22.19
N HIS A 157 2.40 9.94 23.11
CA HIS A 157 1.48 11.02 23.49
C HIS A 157 1.87 12.39 22.93
N LYS A 158 2.83 12.41 21.98
CA LYS A 158 3.19 13.63 21.23
C LYS A 158 2.36 13.73 19.96
N SER A 159 2.20 14.96 19.48
CA SER A 159 1.53 15.20 18.19
C SER A 159 2.25 14.48 17.05
N ILE A 160 1.48 13.85 16.12
CA ILE A 160 2.01 13.19 14.93
C ILE A 160 2.84 14.13 14.05
N TRP A 161 2.62 15.43 14.14
CA TRP A 161 3.33 16.45 13.38
C TRP A 161 4.76 16.71 13.91
N LYS A 162 5.08 16.22 15.10
CA LYS A 162 6.44 16.28 15.69
C LYS A 162 7.30 15.10 15.27
N LEU A 163 6.74 14.12 14.57
CA LEU A 163 7.46 12.97 14.07
C LEU A 163 8.30 13.35 12.83
N SER A 164 9.47 12.74 12.70
CA SER A 164 10.24 12.73 11.45
C SER A 164 9.45 12.08 10.31
N GLY A 165 9.88 12.25 9.07
CA GLY A 165 9.23 11.62 7.91
C GLY A 165 9.16 10.09 8.03
N GLY A 166 10.26 9.46 8.44
CA GLY A 166 10.33 8.01 8.64
C GLY A 166 9.47 7.52 9.81
N GLU A 167 9.45 8.24 10.94
CA GLU A 167 8.56 7.90 12.07
C GLU A 167 7.10 8.04 11.69
N ARG A 168 6.76 9.08 10.93
CA ARG A 168 5.39 9.28 10.45
C ARG A 168 4.98 8.16 9.49
N GLN A 169 5.84 7.76 8.58
CA GLN A 169 5.59 6.61 7.69
C GLN A 169 5.36 5.33 8.51
N ARG A 170 6.21 5.04 9.50
CA ARG A 170 6.04 3.91 10.41
C ARG A 170 4.73 3.97 11.18
N LEU A 171 4.29 5.16 11.59
CA LEU A 171 2.99 5.36 12.25
C LEU A 171 1.82 4.99 11.34
N PHE A 172 1.84 5.40 10.06
CA PHE A 172 0.79 5.02 9.10
C PHE A 172 0.78 3.51 8.85
N ILE A 173 1.95 2.88 8.80
CA ILE A 173 2.04 1.42 8.72
C ILE A 173 1.49 0.75 9.99
N ALA A 174 1.77 1.29 11.19
CA ALA A 174 1.22 0.79 12.45
C ALA A 174 -0.32 0.79 12.44
N ARG A 175 -0.95 1.84 11.90
CA ARG A 175 -2.40 1.90 11.74
C ARG A 175 -2.93 0.77 10.84
N VAL A 176 -2.27 0.51 9.71
CA VAL A 176 -2.64 -0.58 8.79
C VAL A 176 -2.47 -1.95 9.45
N ILE A 177 -1.40 -2.13 10.23
CA ILE A 177 -1.18 -3.36 11.01
C ILE A 177 -2.31 -3.54 12.04
N ALA A 178 -2.71 -2.48 12.75
CA ALA A 178 -3.78 -2.53 13.74
C ALA A 178 -5.13 -2.91 13.12
N ASN A 179 -5.44 -2.40 11.93
CA ASN A 179 -6.66 -2.71 11.20
C ASN A 179 -6.66 -4.12 10.60
N ASN A 180 -5.49 -4.70 10.34
CA ASN A 180 -5.30 -6.05 9.82
C ASN A 180 -6.06 -6.39 8.54
N GLN A 181 -6.19 -5.43 7.61
CA GLN A 181 -6.84 -5.67 6.31
C GLN A 181 -6.07 -6.66 5.45
N SER A 182 -6.79 -7.35 4.57
CA SER A 182 -6.24 -8.41 3.70
C SER A 182 -5.45 -7.86 2.51
N ILE A 183 -5.76 -6.63 2.08
CA ILE A 183 -5.11 -5.95 0.97
C ILE A 183 -4.58 -4.61 1.47
N ILE A 184 -3.31 -4.34 1.22
CA ILE A 184 -2.63 -3.11 1.62
C ILE A 184 -2.15 -2.38 0.37
N LEU A 185 -2.55 -1.12 0.22
CA LEU A 185 -2.09 -0.25 -0.86
C LEU A 185 -1.13 0.79 -0.29
N LEU A 186 0.07 0.88 -0.86
CA LEU A 186 1.13 1.79 -0.44
C LEU A 186 1.47 2.72 -1.61
N ASP A 187 1.16 4.01 -1.48
CA ASP A 187 1.46 4.99 -2.51
C ASP A 187 2.78 5.70 -2.18
N GLU A 188 3.84 5.35 -2.90
CA GLU A 188 5.20 5.87 -2.73
C GLU A 188 5.70 5.87 -1.27
N PRO A 189 5.71 4.71 -0.59
CA PRO A 189 5.94 4.65 0.86
C PRO A 189 7.35 5.02 1.30
N LEU A 190 8.31 5.17 0.39
CA LEU A 190 9.69 5.57 0.69
C LEU A 190 10.01 7.01 0.25
N SER A 191 9.02 7.76 -0.29
CA SER A 191 9.21 9.15 -0.67
C SER A 191 9.51 9.99 0.58
N SER A 192 10.50 10.89 0.48
CA SER A 192 10.88 11.83 1.56
C SER A 192 11.44 11.16 2.84
N ILE A 193 12.01 9.96 2.72
CA ILE A 193 12.65 9.24 3.83
C ILE A 193 14.15 9.12 3.55
N ASP A 194 14.96 9.33 4.58
CA ASP A 194 16.40 9.12 4.52
C ASP A 194 16.76 7.66 4.23
N PRO A 195 17.94 7.38 3.65
CA PRO A 195 18.33 6.02 3.25
C PRO A 195 18.27 4.99 4.37
N GLU A 196 18.65 5.37 5.60
CA GLU A 196 18.64 4.49 6.77
C GLU A 196 17.20 4.12 7.18
N GLY A 197 16.28 5.08 7.17
CA GLY A 197 14.86 4.88 7.46
C GLY A 197 14.15 3.98 6.45
N LYS A 198 14.57 4.03 5.16
CA LYS A 198 13.97 3.22 4.09
C LYS A 198 14.09 1.71 4.35
N THR A 199 15.27 1.24 4.75
CA THR A 199 15.52 -0.19 5.03
C THR A 199 14.57 -0.71 6.11
N GLY A 200 14.39 0.04 7.20
CA GLY A 200 13.47 -0.36 8.28
C GLY A 200 12.01 -0.47 7.83
N ILE A 201 11.59 0.37 6.88
CA ILE A 201 10.23 0.30 6.32
C ILE A 201 10.05 -0.93 5.43
N ILE A 202 11.04 -1.25 4.60
CA ILE A 202 11.03 -2.46 3.75
C ILE A 202 10.94 -3.72 4.60
N ASP A 203 11.70 -3.79 5.69
CA ASP A 203 11.65 -4.92 6.64
C ASP A 203 10.24 -5.09 7.22
N ILE A 204 9.58 -3.98 7.60
CA ILE A 204 8.21 -4.02 8.11
C ILE A 204 7.25 -4.52 7.02
N ILE A 205 7.33 -3.98 5.80
CA ILE A 205 6.48 -4.39 4.67
C ILE A 205 6.68 -5.88 4.35
N SER A 206 7.92 -6.34 4.29
CA SER A 206 8.27 -7.75 4.07
C SER A 206 7.64 -8.68 5.12
N ASN A 207 7.65 -8.26 6.38
CA ASN A 207 7.03 -9.02 7.47
C ASN A 207 5.50 -9.05 7.41
N LEU A 208 4.86 -8.05 6.78
CA LEU A 208 3.41 -7.99 6.60
C LEU A 208 2.88 -8.94 5.52
N ARG A 209 3.75 -9.41 4.63
CA ARG A 209 3.38 -10.21 3.45
C ARG A 209 2.66 -11.51 3.75
N LYS A 210 2.83 -12.12 4.92
CA LYS A 210 2.53 -13.54 5.26
C LYS A 210 1.17 -14.06 4.79
N ASP A 211 0.14 -13.22 4.78
CA ASP A 211 -1.25 -13.59 4.46
C ASP A 211 -1.96 -12.50 3.62
N LYS A 212 -1.22 -11.53 3.11
CA LYS A 212 -1.78 -10.32 2.49
C LYS A 212 -1.38 -10.16 1.03
N ILE A 213 -2.21 -9.39 0.31
CA ILE A 213 -1.83 -8.79 -0.96
C ILE A 213 -1.34 -7.38 -0.66
N ILE A 214 -0.12 -7.04 -1.06
CA ILE A 214 0.46 -5.71 -0.90
C ILE A 214 0.73 -5.14 -2.29
N ILE A 215 0.14 -3.99 -2.59
CA ILE A 215 0.35 -3.27 -3.85
C ILE A 215 1.09 -1.98 -3.54
N ILE A 216 2.26 -1.81 -4.15
CA ILE A 216 3.17 -0.70 -3.86
C ILE A 216 3.38 0.10 -5.15
N THR A 217 3.17 1.42 -5.11
CA THR A 217 3.66 2.29 -6.19
C THR A 217 5.02 2.87 -5.79
N CYS A 218 5.94 2.99 -6.74
CA CYS A 218 7.21 3.67 -6.51
C CYS A 218 7.78 4.24 -7.83
N HIS A 219 8.73 5.16 -7.68
CA HIS A 219 9.56 5.67 -8.77
C HIS A 219 10.85 4.87 -8.91
N ASP A 220 11.45 4.51 -7.79
CA ASP A 220 12.69 3.74 -7.72
C ASP A 220 12.39 2.32 -7.19
N PRO A 221 12.41 1.30 -8.06
CA PRO A 221 12.05 -0.07 -7.69
C PRO A 221 13.14 -0.82 -6.94
N GLU A 222 14.41 -0.39 -7.01
CA GLU A 222 15.56 -1.18 -6.58
C GLU A 222 15.41 -1.74 -5.16
N MET A 223 15.00 -0.91 -4.22
CA MET A 223 14.83 -1.31 -2.83
C MET A 223 13.69 -2.31 -2.58
N PHE A 224 12.69 -2.34 -3.44
CA PHE A 224 11.56 -3.26 -3.33
C PHE A 224 11.77 -4.59 -4.07
N LEU A 225 12.69 -4.65 -5.05
CA LEU A 225 12.92 -5.84 -5.87
C LEU A 225 13.10 -7.13 -5.05
N PRO A 226 13.86 -7.14 -3.93
CA PRO A 226 14.08 -8.37 -3.14
C PRO A 226 12.82 -8.97 -2.53
N ILE A 227 11.77 -8.16 -2.33
CA ILE A 227 10.51 -8.59 -1.71
C ILE A 227 9.35 -8.68 -2.71
N THR A 228 9.55 -8.30 -3.97
CA THR A 228 8.51 -8.19 -5.00
C THR A 228 8.29 -9.53 -5.70
N ASP A 229 7.03 -9.93 -5.85
CA ASP A 229 6.64 -11.12 -6.61
C ASP A 229 6.45 -10.82 -8.09
N ASP A 230 5.72 -9.75 -8.41
CA ASP A 230 5.48 -9.29 -9.78
C ASP A 230 5.61 -7.77 -9.88
N ILE A 231 6.03 -7.30 -11.05
CA ILE A 231 6.07 -5.87 -11.38
C ILE A 231 5.02 -5.57 -12.45
N MET A 232 4.27 -4.49 -12.23
CA MET A 232 3.39 -3.92 -13.22
C MET A 232 3.96 -2.56 -13.66
N ILE A 233 4.28 -2.43 -14.95
CA ILE A 233 4.80 -1.20 -15.55
C ILE A 233 3.67 -0.49 -16.27
N PHE A 234 3.31 0.71 -15.85
CA PHE A 234 2.34 1.56 -16.54
C PHE A 234 3.01 2.40 -17.63
N GLY A 235 2.49 2.30 -18.85
CA GLY A 235 2.83 3.15 -19.99
C GLY A 235 1.63 4.00 -20.41
N LYS A 236 1.79 4.78 -21.49
CA LYS A 236 0.68 5.57 -22.04
C LYS A 236 -0.39 4.65 -22.63
N GLY A 237 -1.53 4.53 -21.94
CA GLY A 237 -2.68 3.74 -22.38
C GLY A 237 -2.58 2.23 -22.19
N THR A 238 -1.45 1.71 -21.73
CA THR A 238 -1.18 0.27 -21.60
C THR A 238 -0.42 -0.08 -20.34
N TYR A 239 -0.30 -1.36 -20.03
CA TYR A 239 0.52 -1.89 -18.95
C TYR A 239 1.24 -3.16 -19.39
N TYR A 240 2.32 -3.49 -18.66
CA TYR A 240 3.06 -4.74 -18.75
C TYR A 240 3.14 -5.33 -17.34
N ILE A 241 2.95 -6.64 -17.20
CA ILE A 241 3.06 -7.31 -15.90
C ILE A 241 3.85 -8.61 -16.03
N GLY A 242 4.65 -8.94 -15.03
CA GLY A 242 5.42 -10.18 -14.97
C GLY A 242 6.44 -10.16 -13.85
N LYS A 243 7.25 -11.22 -13.80
CA LYS A 243 8.34 -11.33 -12.83
C LYS A 243 9.40 -10.25 -13.05
N PRO A 244 10.06 -9.74 -11.97
CA PRO A 244 11.06 -8.69 -12.10
C PRO A 244 12.10 -8.94 -13.21
N MET A 245 12.65 -10.15 -13.27
CA MET A 245 13.67 -10.53 -14.27
C MET A 245 13.12 -10.58 -15.72
N GLU A 246 11.83 -10.73 -15.89
CA GLU A 246 11.18 -10.81 -17.19
C GLU A 246 10.76 -9.44 -17.71
N ILE A 247 10.30 -8.57 -16.80
CA ILE A 247 9.66 -7.32 -17.15
C ILE A 247 10.64 -6.13 -17.16
N LEU A 248 11.70 -6.16 -16.37
CA LEU A 248 12.72 -5.10 -16.32
C LEU A 248 13.75 -5.20 -17.47
N LYS A 249 13.29 -5.60 -18.65
CA LYS A 249 14.13 -5.66 -19.86
C LYS A 249 14.12 -4.31 -20.58
N MET A 250 15.25 -3.97 -21.18
CA MET A 250 15.46 -2.69 -21.87
C MET A 250 14.43 -2.40 -22.97
N ASP A 251 13.93 -3.43 -23.67
CA ASP A 251 12.91 -3.28 -24.70
C ASP A 251 11.56 -2.84 -24.14
N VAL A 252 11.14 -3.37 -22.98
CA VAL A 252 9.93 -2.96 -22.27
C VAL A 252 10.12 -1.55 -21.69
N LEU A 253 11.22 -1.31 -21.00
CA LEU A 253 11.51 -0.01 -20.38
C LEU A 253 11.62 1.11 -21.42
N LYS A 254 12.23 0.87 -22.59
CA LYS A 254 12.27 1.84 -23.68
C LYS A 254 10.89 2.17 -24.26
N LYS A 255 9.96 1.21 -24.31
CA LYS A 255 8.58 1.45 -24.77
C LYS A 255 7.83 2.39 -23.81
N VAL A 256 8.11 2.30 -22.51
CA VAL A 256 7.42 3.08 -21.47
C VAL A 256 8.10 4.41 -21.21
N TYR A 257 9.42 4.39 -21.02
CA TYR A 257 10.21 5.56 -20.57
C TYR A 257 10.97 6.23 -21.72
N GLY A 258 10.96 5.65 -22.92
CA GLY A 258 11.65 6.23 -24.09
C GLY A 258 13.14 6.41 -23.85
N LYS A 259 13.64 7.64 -24.07
CA LYS A 259 15.06 8.00 -23.89
C LYS A 259 15.51 8.07 -22.43
N SER A 260 14.56 8.13 -21.47
CA SER A 260 14.88 8.16 -20.04
C SER A 260 15.28 6.77 -19.48
N ALA A 261 15.09 5.69 -20.25
CA ALA A 261 15.57 4.36 -19.90
C ALA A 261 17.05 4.24 -20.27
N ILE A 262 17.96 4.33 -19.28
CA ILE A 262 19.40 4.23 -19.48
C ILE A 262 19.92 2.94 -18.85
N ARG A 263 20.69 2.17 -19.63
CA ARG A 263 21.39 1.00 -19.12
C ARG A 263 22.73 1.40 -18.54
N LEU A 264 22.93 1.20 -17.26
CA LEU A 264 24.26 1.21 -16.62
C LEU A 264 24.84 -0.21 -16.60
N LYS A 265 26.14 -0.38 -16.35
CA LYS A 265 26.86 -1.65 -16.52
C LYS A 265 26.18 -2.83 -15.81
N ASP A 266 25.63 -2.63 -14.63
CA ASP A 266 25.07 -3.70 -13.78
C ASP A 266 23.58 -3.56 -13.48
N HIS A 267 22.93 -2.44 -13.86
CA HIS A 267 21.49 -2.18 -13.61
C HIS A 267 20.92 -1.15 -14.56
N VAL A 268 19.60 -0.98 -14.55
CA VAL A 268 18.89 0.01 -15.37
C VAL A 268 18.42 1.15 -14.48
N HIS A 269 18.90 2.37 -14.74
CA HIS A 269 18.35 3.59 -14.13
C HIS A 269 17.25 4.19 -14.99
N ILE A 270 16.20 4.67 -14.31
CA ILE A 270 15.09 5.40 -14.92
C ILE A 270 15.15 6.81 -14.36
N TYR A 271 15.42 7.80 -15.23
CA TYR A 271 15.35 9.20 -14.86
C TYR A 271 13.96 9.75 -15.18
N ASP A 272 13.22 10.13 -14.16
CA ASP A 272 12.00 10.93 -14.33
C ASP A 272 12.41 12.41 -14.40
N HIS A 273 12.36 12.99 -15.60
CA HIS A 273 12.59 14.43 -15.74
C HIS A 273 11.38 15.17 -15.14
N HIS A 274 11.60 15.83 -14.01
CA HIS A 274 10.70 16.86 -13.51
C HIS A 274 10.76 18.05 -14.51
N THR A 275 9.77 18.17 -15.38
CA THR A 275 9.47 19.39 -16.12
C THR A 275 8.23 20.04 -15.55
#